data_2285b6d87d21d432548c4be74ee6bc9a
#
_entry.id   2285b6d87d21d432548c4be74ee6bc9a
#
_cell.length_a   1.000
_cell.length_b   1.000
_cell.length_c   1.000
_cell.angle_alpha   90.00
_cell.angle_beta   90.00
_cell.angle_gamma   90.00
#
_symmetry.space_group_name_H-M   'P 1'
#
loop_
_entity.id
_entity.type
_entity.pdbx_description
1 polymer ?
#
loop_
_entity_poly.entity_id
_entity_poly.type
_entity_poly.pdbx_seq_one_letter_code
_entity_poly.pdbx_strand_id
1 'polypeptide(L)'
;YREQRAPGSLSSEVDPVFGTVKRDFDINPYSYALRSSRTLDPDEFYTRNYTPFNIKDELSKNYMDLNVSDVKFQAELKWKITPKVEVSALGAIKYQASSTEHHIEDSSNQAQAYRSMATSIIQSNNPYLYDNPDEPNRDKYSILPQGGIYKRSDFRAKSRDFRASISYNDTFNDKHILNLFGIVEVNAIDRRATSFQGWGLQYDMGETPFYILDLFKKQLEENTQYYSLSNTRERNAAFAGTFSYSYDYRYTINGTLRYEGSNRLGRSRKARWLPTWNIAGKWSIDQESFFEPLRPAFSSLALRLSYSLTADRGPTWVNNSTATIYPLNPWRGATEIREPALSI
;
A
#
# COMPACT_ATOMS: atom_id res chain seq x y z
N TYR A 1 -9.49 16.36 -2.29
CA TYR A 1 -10.21 15.81 -1.14
C TYR A 1 -11.24 14.80 -1.61
N ARG A 2 -11.34 13.68 -0.94
CA ARG A 2 -12.36 12.66 -1.16
C ARG A 2 -12.82 12.15 0.19
N GLU A 3 -14.12 12.08 0.37
CA GLU A 3 -14.80 11.45 1.49
C GLU A 3 -15.71 10.36 0.96
N GLN A 4 -15.71 9.22 1.59
CA GLN A 4 -16.54 8.09 1.18
C GLN A 4 -16.92 7.27 2.42
N ARG A 5 -18.21 6.98 2.55
CA ARG A 5 -18.69 5.98 3.49
C ARG A 5 -18.93 4.66 2.75
N ALA A 6 -18.52 3.57 3.35
CA ALA A 6 -18.69 2.22 2.84
C ALA A 6 -19.17 1.30 3.96
N PRO A 7 -19.83 0.18 3.63
CA PRO A 7 -20.11 -0.87 4.60
C PRO A 7 -18.83 -1.30 5.31
N GLY A 8 -18.94 -1.65 6.58
CA GLY A 8 -17.82 -2.17 7.36
C GLY A 8 -17.32 -3.51 6.85
N SER A 9 -16.23 -3.99 7.42
CA SER A 9 -15.74 -5.32 7.12
C SER A 9 -16.73 -6.38 7.61
N LEU A 10 -16.62 -7.56 7.01
CA LEU A 10 -17.50 -8.70 7.24
C LEU A 10 -17.91 -8.89 8.71
N SER A 11 -19.19 -9.09 8.92
CA SER A 11 -19.75 -9.52 10.18
C SER A 11 -19.38 -10.97 10.48
N SER A 12 -19.52 -11.36 11.72
CA SER A 12 -19.25 -12.72 12.15
C SER A 12 -20.53 -13.53 12.17
N GLU A 13 -20.47 -14.77 11.75
CA GLU A 13 -21.53 -15.75 11.81
C GLU A 13 -21.14 -16.89 12.75
N VAL A 14 -22.04 -17.30 13.62
CA VAL A 14 -21.83 -18.41 14.53
C VAL A 14 -22.32 -19.69 13.88
N ASP A 15 -21.47 -20.70 13.75
CA ASP A 15 -21.88 -22.04 13.31
C ASP A 15 -22.54 -22.78 14.48
N PRO A 16 -23.84 -23.13 14.37
CA PRO A 16 -24.54 -23.74 15.47
C PRO A 16 -24.15 -25.21 15.74
N VAL A 17 -23.48 -25.86 14.78
CA VAL A 17 -23.08 -27.26 14.92
C VAL A 17 -21.74 -27.38 15.61
N PHE A 18 -20.75 -26.60 15.16
CA PHE A 18 -19.39 -26.65 15.67
C PHE A 18 -19.08 -25.54 16.68
N GLY A 19 -20.01 -24.61 16.92
CA GLY A 19 -19.81 -23.47 17.80
C GLY A 19 -18.75 -22.47 17.32
N THR A 20 -18.25 -22.64 16.11
CA THR A 20 -17.23 -21.72 15.55
C THR A 20 -17.88 -20.44 15.03
N VAL A 21 -17.21 -19.32 15.26
CA VAL A 21 -17.62 -18.04 14.73
C VAL A 21 -16.92 -17.83 13.39
N LYS A 22 -17.71 -17.79 12.31
CA LYS A 22 -17.24 -17.56 10.95
C LYS A 22 -17.49 -16.12 10.53
N ARG A 23 -16.63 -15.60 9.68
CA ARG A 23 -16.74 -14.27 9.08
C ARG A 23 -17.29 -14.29 7.66
N ASP A 24 -18.20 -15.15 7.37
CA ASP A 24 -18.70 -15.36 6.00
C ASP A 24 -19.95 -14.51 5.68
N PHE A 25 -20.20 -13.48 6.47
CA PHE A 25 -21.38 -12.65 6.27
C PHE A 25 -21.12 -11.60 5.18
N ASP A 26 -21.82 -11.72 4.07
CA ASP A 26 -21.82 -10.72 3.01
C ASP A 26 -22.82 -9.60 3.35
N ILE A 27 -22.30 -8.43 3.69
CA ILE A 27 -23.09 -7.23 3.96
C ILE A 27 -23.34 -6.41 2.70
N ASN A 28 -23.10 -6.97 1.50
CA ASN A 28 -23.46 -6.33 0.26
C ASN A 28 -25.01 -6.31 0.13
N PRO A 29 -25.66 -5.14 0.16
CA PRO A 29 -27.10 -5.05 0.12
C PRO A 29 -27.72 -5.70 -1.12
N TYR A 30 -27.02 -5.68 -2.23
CA TYR A 30 -27.48 -6.29 -3.48
C TYR A 30 -27.51 -7.82 -3.41
N SER A 31 -26.42 -8.44 -2.96
CA SER A 31 -26.36 -9.89 -2.74
C SER A 31 -27.39 -10.34 -1.72
N TYR A 32 -27.56 -9.57 -0.66
CA TYR A 32 -28.55 -9.84 0.37
C TYR A 32 -29.97 -9.81 -0.21
N ALA A 33 -30.33 -8.76 -0.96
CA ALA A 33 -31.65 -8.61 -1.59
C ALA A 33 -31.95 -9.74 -2.58
N LEU A 34 -30.96 -10.20 -3.35
CA LEU A 34 -31.13 -11.30 -4.30
C LEU A 34 -31.38 -12.66 -3.63
N ARG A 35 -30.83 -12.87 -2.44
CA ARG A 35 -30.89 -14.17 -1.73
C ARG A 35 -31.92 -14.21 -0.60
N SER A 36 -32.52 -13.07 -0.29
CA SER A 36 -33.54 -12.99 0.77
C SER A 36 -34.93 -13.36 0.24
N SER A 37 -35.78 -13.87 1.14
CA SER A 37 -37.18 -14.10 0.82
C SER A 37 -37.91 -12.78 0.52
N ARG A 38 -38.84 -12.80 -0.41
CA ARG A 38 -39.69 -11.63 -0.70
C ARG A 38 -40.64 -11.25 0.44
N THR A 39 -40.81 -12.15 1.41
CA THR A 39 -41.62 -11.92 2.62
C THR A 39 -40.81 -11.39 3.78
N LEU A 40 -39.52 -11.22 3.61
CA LEU A 40 -38.63 -10.66 4.64
C LEU A 40 -38.95 -9.18 4.83
N ASP A 41 -39.35 -8.80 6.05
CA ASP A 41 -39.45 -7.39 6.41
C ASP A 41 -38.02 -6.84 6.74
N PRO A 42 -37.50 -5.85 5.99
CA PRO A 42 -36.17 -5.32 6.22
C PRO A 42 -36.05 -4.46 7.48
N ASP A 43 -37.13 -4.16 8.15
CA ASP A 43 -37.19 -3.39 9.39
C ASP A 43 -37.23 -4.27 10.65
N GLU A 44 -37.44 -5.57 10.48
CA GLU A 44 -37.42 -6.51 11.59
C GLU A 44 -36.06 -7.18 11.80
N PHE A 45 -35.82 -7.61 13.05
CA PHE A 45 -34.67 -8.43 13.39
C PHE A 45 -35.04 -9.91 13.31
N TYR A 46 -34.27 -10.67 12.58
CA TYR A 46 -34.38 -12.12 12.46
C TYR A 46 -33.26 -12.78 13.25
N THR A 47 -33.58 -13.88 13.91
CA THR A 47 -32.56 -14.71 14.54
C THR A 47 -31.81 -15.50 13.48
N ARG A 48 -30.54 -15.21 13.31
CA ARG A 48 -29.64 -15.94 12.44
C ARG A 48 -28.50 -16.51 13.28
N ASN A 49 -28.32 -17.82 13.27
CA ASN A 49 -27.28 -18.50 14.03
C ASN A 49 -27.19 -18.01 15.50
N TYR A 50 -28.33 -17.96 16.17
CA TYR A 50 -28.49 -17.51 17.57
C TYR A 50 -28.19 -16.01 17.81
N THR A 51 -28.03 -15.24 16.76
CA THR A 51 -27.74 -13.80 16.86
C THR A 51 -28.83 -13.00 16.14
N PRO A 52 -29.39 -11.95 16.74
CA PRO A 52 -30.31 -11.06 16.04
C PRO A 52 -29.58 -10.34 14.91
N PHE A 53 -30.26 -10.28 13.76
CA PHE A 53 -29.69 -9.66 12.57
C PHE A 53 -30.73 -8.83 11.82
N ASN A 54 -30.36 -7.64 11.42
CA ASN A 54 -31.10 -6.78 10.51
C ASN A 54 -30.09 -6.09 9.58
N ILE A 55 -30.29 -6.19 8.26
CA ILE A 55 -29.36 -5.66 7.27
C ILE A 55 -29.26 -4.13 7.29
N LYS A 56 -30.39 -3.42 7.50
CA LYS A 56 -30.39 -1.96 7.57
C LYS A 56 -29.67 -1.48 8.81
N ASP A 57 -29.88 -2.13 9.93
CA ASP A 57 -29.19 -1.84 11.18
C ASP A 57 -27.70 -2.10 11.03
N GLU A 58 -27.28 -3.23 10.47
CA GLU A 58 -25.88 -3.55 10.23
C GLU A 58 -25.20 -2.52 9.33
N LEU A 59 -25.83 -2.10 8.23
CA LEU A 59 -25.28 -1.09 7.33
C LEU A 59 -25.15 0.30 7.98
N SER A 60 -25.99 0.61 8.95
CA SER A 60 -25.93 1.87 9.68
C SER A 60 -24.90 1.85 10.79
N LYS A 61 -24.66 0.69 11.41
CA LYS A 61 -23.86 0.52 12.63
C LYS A 61 -22.51 -0.14 12.42
N ASN A 62 -22.27 -0.67 11.22
CA ASN A 62 -20.98 -1.24 10.83
C ASN A 62 -20.55 -0.63 9.50
N TYR A 63 -19.84 0.48 9.58
CA TYR A 63 -19.45 1.25 8.40
C TYR A 63 -18.01 1.76 8.49
N MET A 64 -17.45 2.08 7.35
CA MET A 64 -16.12 2.69 7.22
C MET A 64 -16.22 4.06 6.56
N ASP A 65 -15.63 5.05 7.18
CA ASP A 65 -15.43 6.38 6.62
C ASP A 65 -13.98 6.51 6.11
N LEU A 66 -13.85 6.82 4.85
CA LEU A 66 -12.57 7.03 4.19
C LEU A 66 -12.43 8.50 3.81
N ASN A 67 -11.42 9.15 4.38
CA ASN A 67 -11.05 10.53 4.07
C ASN A 67 -9.68 10.56 3.39
N VAL A 68 -9.59 11.19 2.22
CA VAL A 68 -8.33 11.35 1.48
C VAL A 68 -8.12 12.81 1.11
N SER A 69 -6.97 13.33 1.50
CA SER A 69 -6.49 14.66 1.10
C SER A 69 -5.16 14.50 0.36
N ASP A 70 -5.08 15.05 -0.83
CA ASP A 70 -3.87 15.03 -1.66
C ASP A 70 -3.63 16.44 -2.21
N VAL A 71 -2.49 17.02 -1.84
CA VAL A 71 -2.09 18.35 -2.29
C VAL A 71 -0.71 18.26 -2.91
N LYS A 72 -0.60 18.72 -4.16
CA LYS A 72 0.67 18.78 -4.89
C LYS A 72 0.89 20.20 -5.37
N PHE A 73 2.07 20.72 -5.06
CA PHE A 73 2.60 21.94 -5.65
C PHE A 73 3.80 21.56 -6.52
N GLN A 74 3.81 22.09 -7.75
CA GLN A 74 4.87 21.85 -8.71
C GLN A 74 5.21 23.13 -9.44
N ALA A 75 6.51 23.41 -9.56
CA ALA A 75 7.03 24.50 -10.37
C ALA A 75 8.04 23.97 -11.37
N GLU A 76 8.01 24.47 -12.58
CA GLU A 76 8.93 24.13 -13.65
C GLU A 76 9.49 25.41 -14.26
N LEU A 77 10.81 25.48 -14.43
CA LEU A 77 11.51 26.52 -15.12
C LEU A 77 12.17 25.89 -16.35
N LYS A 78 11.93 26.49 -17.53
CA LYS A 78 12.62 26.14 -18.77
C LYS A 78 13.35 27.37 -19.29
N TRP A 79 14.61 27.19 -19.60
CA TRP A 79 15.45 28.27 -20.10
C TRP A 79 16.21 27.80 -21.34
N LYS A 80 15.92 28.46 -22.46
CA LYS A 80 16.67 28.32 -23.70
C LYS A 80 17.88 29.26 -23.66
N ILE A 81 19.05 28.72 -23.31
CA ILE A 81 20.29 29.49 -23.25
C ILE A 81 20.71 29.87 -24.65
N THR A 82 20.58 28.94 -25.60
CA THR A 82 20.79 29.16 -27.03
C THR A 82 19.73 28.38 -27.81
N PRO A 83 19.58 28.60 -29.13
CA PRO A 83 18.70 27.76 -29.95
C PRO A 83 19.00 26.27 -29.88
N LYS A 84 20.23 25.90 -29.50
CA LYS A 84 20.72 24.52 -29.42
C LYS A 84 20.72 23.93 -28.00
N VAL A 85 20.70 24.77 -26.97
CA VAL A 85 20.83 24.40 -25.57
C VAL A 85 19.61 24.82 -24.78
N GLU A 86 18.93 23.86 -24.19
CA GLU A 86 17.83 24.09 -23.24
C GLU A 86 18.15 23.45 -21.90
N VAL A 87 17.89 24.18 -20.82
CA VAL A 87 18.01 23.69 -19.43
C VAL A 87 16.62 23.76 -18.82
N SER A 88 16.24 22.73 -18.09
CA SER A 88 15.02 22.76 -17.29
C SER A 88 15.27 22.34 -15.86
N ALA A 89 14.49 22.92 -14.96
CA ALA A 89 14.48 22.54 -13.54
C ALA A 89 13.02 22.43 -13.08
N LEU A 90 12.70 21.33 -12.43
CA LEU A 90 11.37 21.05 -11.87
C LEU A 90 11.52 20.73 -10.40
N GLY A 91 10.72 21.39 -9.57
CA GLY A 91 10.56 21.10 -8.16
C GLY A 91 9.11 20.78 -7.85
N ALA A 92 8.87 19.73 -7.06
CA ALA A 92 7.54 19.41 -6.59
C ALA A 92 7.55 18.99 -5.12
N ILE A 93 6.48 19.39 -4.43
CA ILE A 93 6.19 18.95 -3.06
C ILE A 93 4.78 18.38 -3.09
N LYS A 94 4.63 17.18 -2.54
CA LYS A 94 3.34 16.50 -2.41
C LYS A 94 3.11 16.13 -0.96
N TYR A 95 1.92 16.44 -0.47
CA TYR A 95 1.40 16.00 0.80
C TYR A 95 0.14 15.16 0.58
N GLN A 96 0.14 13.96 1.10
CA GLN A 96 -1.00 13.07 1.07
C GLN A 96 -1.31 12.63 2.49
N ALA A 97 -2.59 12.71 2.87
CA ALA A 97 -3.11 12.17 4.11
C ALA A 97 -4.37 11.37 3.79
N SER A 98 -4.48 10.19 4.38
CA SER A 98 -5.72 9.44 4.37
C SER A 98 -6.00 8.88 5.74
N SER A 99 -7.26 8.90 6.15
CA SER A 99 -7.75 8.20 7.33
C SER A 99 -8.87 7.25 6.93
N THR A 100 -8.85 6.07 7.47
CA THR A 100 -9.96 5.12 7.41
C THR A 100 -10.40 4.88 8.82
N GLU A 101 -11.66 5.17 9.10
CA GLU A 101 -12.30 4.96 10.39
C GLU A 101 -13.38 3.91 10.22
N HIS A 102 -13.29 2.81 10.98
CA HIS A 102 -14.26 1.73 10.97
C HIS A 102 -15.01 1.74 12.28
N HIS A 103 -16.28 2.08 12.20
CA HIS A 103 -17.23 2.13 13.30
C HIS A 103 -17.98 0.82 13.35
N ILE A 104 -17.88 0.11 14.46
CA ILE A 104 -18.55 -1.15 14.74
C ILE A 104 -19.33 -0.92 16.04
N GLU A 105 -20.60 -0.53 15.90
CA GLU A 105 -21.42 -0.17 17.06
C GLU A 105 -21.87 -1.41 17.84
N ASP A 106 -22.37 -1.18 19.02
CA ASP A 106 -22.70 -2.19 20.03
C ASP A 106 -23.65 -3.29 19.51
N SER A 107 -24.70 -2.93 18.78
CA SER A 107 -25.70 -3.86 18.27
C SER A 107 -25.30 -4.50 16.95
N SER A 108 -24.18 -4.11 16.32
CA SER A 108 -23.72 -4.71 15.09
C SER A 108 -23.42 -6.20 15.26
N ASN A 109 -23.66 -6.97 14.22
CA ASN A 109 -23.38 -8.41 14.23
C ASN A 109 -21.91 -8.71 14.56
N GLN A 110 -20.99 -7.85 14.11
CA GLN A 110 -19.58 -7.99 14.40
C GLN A 110 -19.26 -7.80 15.89
N ALA A 111 -19.87 -6.83 16.57
CA ALA A 111 -19.72 -6.65 18.00
C ALA A 111 -20.36 -7.80 18.79
N GLN A 112 -21.52 -8.26 18.34
CA GLN A 112 -22.23 -9.37 18.97
C GLN A 112 -21.45 -10.69 18.91
N ALA A 113 -20.58 -10.89 17.93
CA ALA A 113 -19.72 -12.07 17.87
C ALA A 113 -18.81 -12.22 19.10
N TYR A 114 -18.36 -11.12 19.67
CA TYR A 114 -17.54 -11.10 20.89
C TYR A 114 -18.36 -11.42 22.18
N ARG A 115 -19.68 -11.52 22.05
CA ARG A 115 -20.63 -11.82 23.14
C ARG A 115 -21.41 -13.13 22.93
N SER A 116 -21.14 -13.83 21.83
CA SER A 116 -21.88 -15.04 21.47
C SER A 116 -21.56 -16.19 22.43
N MET A 117 -22.44 -16.42 23.38
CA MET A 117 -22.34 -17.43 24.46
C MET A 117 -23.70 -18.13 24.68
N ALA A 118 -24.55 -18.22 23.65
CA ALA A 118 -25.92 -18.72 23.79
C ALA A 118 -26.01 -20.19 24.25
N THR A 119 -25.00 -20.98 23.93
CA THR A 119 -24.84 -22.37 24.39
C THR A 119 -23.43 -22.63 24.86
N SER A 120 -23.24 -23.66 25.69
CA SER A 120 -21.90 -24.07 26.16
C SER A 120 -20.96 -24.45 25.00
N ILE A 121 -21.53 -25.03 23.93
CA ILE A 121 -20.76 -25.39 22.73
C ILE A 121 -20.26 -24.11 22.01
N ILE A 122 -21.13 -23.12 21.83
CA ILE A 122 -20.74 -21.84 21.23
C ILE A 122 -19.72 -21.13 22.11
N GLN A 123 -19.95 -21.08 23.42
CA GLN A 123 -19.03 -20.46 24.37
C GLN A 123 -17.64 -21.10 24.36
N SER A 124 -17.56 -22.42 24.38
CA SER A 124 -16.26 -23.12 24.38
C SER A 124 -15.49 -22.98 23.08
N ASN A 125 -16.18 -22.89 21.93
CA ASN A 125 -15.55 -22.85 20.61
C ASN A 125 -15.43 -21.44 20.01
N ASN A 126 -16.01 -20.42 20.65
CA ASN A 126 -15.94 -19.05 20.15
C ASN A 126 -14.51 -18.49 20.35
N PRO A 127 -13.74 -18.21 19.27
CA PRO A 127 -12.38 -17.70 19.35
C PRO A 127 -12.30 -16.23 19.80
N TYR A 128 -13.43 -15.51 19.79
CA TYR A 128 -13.47 -14.10 20.22
C TYR A 128 -13.64 -13.96 21.73
N LEU A 129 -14.03 -15.01 22.43
CA LEU A 129 -14.07 -15.01 23.88
C LEU A 129 -12.67 -15.19 24.45
N TYR A 130 -12.50 -14.77 25.66
CA TYR A 130 -11.26 -14.92 26.39
C TYR A 130 -11.27 -16.15 27.26
N ASP A 131 -10.24 -16.99 27.06
CA ASP A 131 -9.92 -18.14 27.90
C ASP A 131 -8.77 -17.71 28.80
N ASN A 132 -9.06 -17.44 30.07
CA ASN A 132 -8.07 -16.92 30.99
C ASN A 132 -7.16 -18.05 31.49
N PRO A 133 -5.87 -18.07 31.14
CA PRO A 133 -4.96 -19.15 31.55
C PRO A 133 -4.72 -19.18 33.08
N ASP A 134 -4.96 -18.09 33.78
CA ASP A 134 -4.81 -18.03 35.24
C ASP A 134 -6.04 -18.60 35.98
N GLU A 135 -7.15 -18.77 35.26
CA GLU A 135 -8.41 -19.30 35.81
C GLU A 135 -8.91 -20.52 34.99
N PRO A 136 -8.18 -21.64 34.99
CA PRO A 136 -8.45 -22.77 34.08
C PRO A 136 -9.80 -23.46 34.27
N ASN A 137 -10.45 -23.22 35.39
CA ASN A 137 -11.81 -23.77 35.69
C ASN A 137 -12.95 -22.77 35.36
N ARG A 138 -12.65 -21.61 34.83
CA ARG A 138 -13.64 -20.63 34.43
C ARG A 138 -13.96 -20.81 32.94
N ASP A 139 -15.24 -20.78 32.61
CA ASP A 139 -15.68 -20.76 31.23
C ASP A 139 -15.19 -19.49 30.52
N LYS A 140 -14.99 -19.59 29.21
CA LYS A 140 -14.66 -18.43 28.36
C LYS A 140 -15.67 -17.33 28.50
N TYR A 141 -15.21 -16.10 28.51
CA TYR A 141 -16.06 -14.93 28.67
C TYR A 141 -15.72 -13.79 27.71
N SER A 142 -16.65 -12.84 27.58
CA SER A 142 -16.47 -11.72 26.66
C SER A 142 -15.49 -10.68 27.20
N ILE A 143 -14.58 -10.24 26.33
CA ILE A 143 -13.73 -9.07 26.56
C ILE A 143 -14.39 -7.77 26.08
N LEU A 144 -15.56 -7.86 25.48
CA LEU A 144 -16.37 -6.75 24.99
C LEU A 144 -17.79 -6.88 25.54
N PRO A 145 -18.01 -6.80 26.87
CA PRO A 145 -19.33 -7.02 27.47
C PRO A 145 -20.35 -5.95 27.05
N GLN A 146 -19.89 -4.75 26.74
CA GLN A 146 -20.71 -3.64 26.24
C GLN A 146 -19.88 -2.70 25.34
N GLY A 147 -20.58 -1.87 24.57
CA GLY A 147 -19.99 -0.96 23.62
C GLY A 147 -19.52 -1.65 22.33
N GLY A 148 -19.12 -0.87 21.38
CA GLY A 148 -18.61 -1.30 20.08
C GLY A 148 -17.10 -1.27 19.99
N ILE A 149 -16.62 -1.34 18.73
CA ILE A 149 -15.20 -1.30 18.41
C ILE A 149 -14.97 -0.15 17.43
N TYR A 150 -13.94 0.65 17.71
CA TYR A 150 -13.49 1.69 16.80
C TYR A 150 -12.09 1.35 16.28
N LYS A 151 -11.95 1.27 14.95
CA LYS A 151 -10.65 1.05 14.31
C LYS A 151 -10.31 2.24 13.44
N ARG A 152 -9.10 2.74 13.60
CA ARG A 152 -8.60 3.86 12.80
C ARG A 152 -7.25 3.52 12.19
N SER A 153 -7.11 3.84 10.91
CA SER A 153 -5.85 3.74 10.20
C SER A 153 -5.55 5.06 9.51
N ASP A 154 -4.47 5.72 9.92
CA ASP A 154 -3.99 6.95 9.31
C ASP A 154 -2.76 6.67 8.49
N PHE A 155 -2.71 7.21 7.30
CA PHE A 155 -1.53 7.21 6.44
C PHE A 155 -1.19 8.63 6.02
N ARG A 156 0.08 9.00 6.16
CA ARG A 156 0.60 10.30 5.72
C ARG A 156 1.86 10.06 4.89
N ALA A 157 1.93 10.73 3.74
CA ALA A 157 3.11 10.75 2.90
C ALA A 157 3.50 12.18 2.55
N LYS A 158 4.79 12.48 2.68
CA LYS A 158 5.40 13.73 2.20
C LYS A 158 6.42 13.36 1.15
N SER A 159 6.20 13.84 -0.09
CA SER A 159 7.15 13.66 -1.19
C SER A 159 7.78 15.00 -1.55
N ARG A 160 9.05 14.97 -1.89
CA ARG A 160 9.81 16.08 -2.45
C ARG A 160 10.55 15.55 -3.65
N ASP A 161 10.30 16.16 -4.79
CA ASP A 161 10.88 15.77 -6.05
C ASP A 161 11.65 16.94 -6.64
N PHE A 162 12.84 16.68 -7.08
CA PHE A 162 13.63 17.63 -7.83
C PHE A 162 14.20 16.95 -9.07
N ARG A 163 14.09 17.63 -10.20
CA ARG A 163 14.61 17.19 -11.48
C ARG A 163 15.28 18.38 -12.17
N ALA A 164 16.47 18.18 -12.67
CA ALA A 164 17.13 19.13 -13.55
C ALA A 164 17.59 18.40 -14.81
N SER A 165 17.41 19.02 -15.97
CA SER A 165 17.87 18.45 -17.23
C SER A 165 18.52 19.48 -18.12
N ILE A 166 19.40 19.01 -18.97
CA ILE A 166 20.04 19.78 -20.04
C ILE A 166 19.91 19.00 -21.34
N SER A 167 19.52 19.67 -22.39
CA SER A 167 19.51 19.13 -23.74
C SER A 167 20.33 19.98 -24.68
N TYR A 168 21.04 19.32 -25.58
CA TYR A 168 21.79 19.92 -26.68
C TYR A 168 21.39 19.22 -27.98
N ASN A 169 20.93 20.00 -28.97
CA ASN A 169 20.54 19.51 -30.28
C ASN A 169 21.18 20.38 -31.33
N ASP A 170 21.93 19.74 -32.23
CA ASP A 170 22.62 20.44 -33.31
C ASP A 170 22.72 19.61 -34.57
N THR A 171 22.77 20.31 -35.69
CA THR A 171 23.01 19.71 -37.00
C THR A 171 24.18 20.43 -37.67
N PHE A 172 25.24 19.68 -37.95
CA PHE A 172 26.45 20.21 -38.59
C PHE A 172 26.51 19.77 -40.04
N ASN A 173 26.82 20.69 -40.92
CA ASN A 173 26.99 20.42 -42.36
C ASN A 173 25.80 19.64 -42.96
N ASP A 174 24.60 19.84 -42.50
CA ASP A 174 23.37 19.17 -42.93
C ASP A 174 23.38 17.63 -42.89
N LYS A 175 24.48 17.03 -42.44
CA LYS A 175 24.70 15.56 -42.43
C LYS A 175 24.91 14.98 -41.04
N HIS A 176 25.39 15.79 -40.10
CA HIS A 176 25.73 15.31 -38.77
C HIS A 176 24.69 15.82 -37.76
N ILE A 177 23.84 14.96 -37.28
CA ILE A 177 22.82 15.30 -36.30
C ILE A 177 23.27 14.74 -34.95
N LEU A 178 23.41 15.63 -33.96
CA LEU A 178 23.81 15.29 -32.61
C LEU A 178 22.76 15.75 -31.61
N ASN A 179 22.26 14.80 -30.81
CA ASN A 179 21.36 15.08 -29.70
C ASN A 179 21.97 14.53 -28.42
N LEU A 180 22.14 15.40 -27.42
CA LEU A 180 22.61 15.06 -26.10
C LEU A 180 21.54 15.45 -25.07
N PHE A 181 21.32 14.58 -24.12
CA PHE A 181 20.40 14.86 -23.00
C PHE A 181 21.03 14.35 -21.71
N GLY A 182 21.01 15.17 -20.69
CA GLY A 182 21.43 14.83 -19.35
C GLY A 182 20.35 15.18 -18.33
N ILE A 183 20.18 14.34 -17.32
CA ILE A 183 19.17 14.57 -16.28
C ILE A 183 19.69 14.12 -14.91
N VAL A 184 19.35 14.89 -13.91
CA VAL A 184 19.52 14.56 -12.49
C VAL A 184 18.16 14.55 -11.84
N GLU A 185 17.85 13.49 -11.12
CA GLU A 185 16.60 13.32 -10.39
C GLU A 185 16.87 13.00 -8.93
N VAL A 186 16.17 13.67 -8.03
CA VAL A 186 16.22 13.39 -6.59
C VAL A 186 14.78 13.29 -6.09
N ASN A 187 14.47 12.18 -5.44
CA ASN A 187 13.16 11.97 -4.83
C ASN A 187 13.32 11.59 -3.36
N ALA A 188 12.54 12.21 -2.51
CA ALA A 188 12.51 11.96 -1.08
C ALA A 188 11.08 11.76 -0.61
N ILE A 189 10.77 10.59 -0.07
CA ILE A 189 9.44 10.27 0.42
C ILE A 189 9.55 9.84 1.88
N ASP A 190 8.78 10.51 2.73
CA ASP A 190 8.60 10.17 4.13
C ASP A 190 7.15 9.68 4.32
N ARG A 191 6.97 8.42 4.73
CA ARG A 191 5.67 7.81 4.98
C ARG A 191 5.53 7.49 6.45
N ARG A 192 4.37 7.78 7.00
CA ARG A 192 3.98 7.38 8.35
C ARG A 192 2.62 6.72 8.29
N ALA A 193 2.53 5.51 8.79
CA ALA A 193 1.27 4.82 9.01
C ALA A 193 1.07 4.63 10.51
N THR A 194 -0.16 4.82 10.95
CA THR A 194 -0.58 4.63 12.34
C THR A 194 -1.87 3.83 12.30
N SER A 195 -1.97 2.79 13.11
CA SER A 195 -3.25 2.13 13.35
C SER A 195 -3.58 2.15 14.82
N PHE A 196 -4.87 2.25 15.11
CA PHE A 196 -5.44 2.26 16.45
C PHE A 196 -6.71 1.42 16.45
N GLN A 197 -6.94 0.68 17.54
CA GLN A 197 -8.17 -0.06 17.77
C GLN A 197 -8.62 0.17 19.21
N GLY A 198 -9.75 0.86 19.35
CA GLY A 198 -10.43 1.09 20.63
C GLY A 198 -11.55 0.07 20.82
N TRP A 199 -11.77 -0.34 22.04
CA TRP A 199 -12.77 -1.32 22.42
C TRP A 199 -13.70 -0.74 23.48
N GLY A 200 -14.95 -1.24 23.50
CA GLY A 200 -15.93 -0.82 24.47
C GLY A 200 -16.45 0.60 24.26
N LEU A 201 -16.38 1.12 23.04
CA LEU A 201 -16.86 2.46 22.73
C LEU A 201 -18.38 2.49 22.74
N GLN A 202 -18.95 3.31 23.62
CA GLN A 202 -20.40 3.47 23.77
C GLN A 202 -20.84 4.64 22.90
N TYR A 203 -21.21 4.34 21.65
CA TYR A 203 -21.59 5.34 20.66
C TYR A 203 -22.80 6.15 21.09
N ASP A 204 -23.79 5.53 21.73
CA ASP A 204 -25.02 6.18 22.22
C ASP A 204 -24.80 7.03 23.48
N MET A 205 -23.64 6.90 24.12
CA MET A 205 -23.27 7.63 25.35
C MET A 205 -22.14 8.63 25.11
N GLY A 206 -22.12 9.28 23.93
CA GLY A 206 -21.12 10.28 23.60
C GLY A 206 -19.73 9.69 23.40
N GLU A 207 -19.64 8.50 22.83
CA GLU A 207 -18.39 7.82 22.49
C GLU A 207 -17.46 7.56 23.69
N THR A 208 -18.07 7.36 24.86
CA THR A 208 -17.30 7.08 26.08
C THR A 208 -16.82 5.64 26.10
N PRO A 209 -15.51 5.38 26.26
CA PRO A 209 -15.00 4.02 26.28
C PRO A 209 -15.27 3.31 27.60
N PHE A 210 -15.59 2.03 27.53
CA PHE A 210 -15.67 1.11 28.65
C PHE A 210 -14.64 0.00 28.47
N TYR A 211 -13.70 -0.11 29.40
CA TYR A 211 -12.63 -1.13 29.33
C TYR A 211 -12.76 -2.18 30.41
N ILE A 212 -12.34 -3.37 30.06
CA ILE A 212 -11.95 -4.41 31.01
C ILE A 212 -10.47 -4.72 30.86
N LEU A 213 -9.77 -4.95 31.95
CA LEU A 213 -8.32 -5.19 31.95
C LEU A 213 -7.95 -6.47 31.19
N ASP A 214 -8.82 -7.46 31.18
CA ASP A 214 -8.62 -8.74 30.50
C ASP A 214 -8.47 -8.60 28.97
N LEU A 215 -9.00 -7.55 28.39
CA LEU A 215 -8.75 -7.19 27.00
C LEU A 215 -7.25 -7.02 26.75
N PHE A 216 -6.56 -6.25 27.57
CA PHE A 216 -5.14 -5.98 27.42
C PHE A 216 -4.32 -7.23 27.70
N LYS A 217 -4.74 -8.04 28.68
CA LYS A 217 -4.12 -9.32 28.98
C LYS A 217 -4.21 -10.28 27.78
N LYS A 218 -5.41 -10.46 27.22
CA LYS A 218 -5.61 -11.27 26.00
C LYS A 218 -4.74 -10.78 24.85
N GLN A 219 -4.68 -9.48 24.60
CA GLN A 219 -3.85 -8.92 23.52
C GLN A 219 -2.36 -9.19 23.72
N LEU A 220 -1.89 -9.12 24.96
CA LEU A 220 -0.51 -9.43 25.30
C LEU A 220 -0.19 -10.93 25.07
N GLU A 221 -1.07 -11.81 25.48
CA GLU A 221 -0.92 -13.27 25.34
C GLU A 221 -0.96 -13.70 23.87
N GLU A 222 -1.84 -13.08 23.07
CA GLU A 222 -1.98 -13.36 21.64
C GLU A 222 -0.97 -12.61 20.76
N ASN A 223 -0.08 -11.80 21.36
CA ASN A 223 0.84 -10.92 20.64
C ASN A 223 0.13 -9.99 19.64
N THR A 224 -1.04 -9.52 20.02
CA THR A 224 -1.78 -8.52 19.26
C THR A 224 -1.57 -7.13 19.86
N GLN A 225 -1.76 -6.08 19.06
CA GLN A 225 -1.53 -4.70 19.47
C GLN A 225 -2.76 -3.85 19.17
N TYR A 226 -3.15 -3.00 20.13
CA TYR A 226 -4.24 -2.04 19.94
C TYR A 226 -3.79 -0.78 19.19
N TYR A 227 -2.48 -0.57 19.02
CA TYR A 227 -1.94 0.47 18.14
C TYR A 227 -0.65 0.02 17.47
N SER A 228 -0.36 0.59 16.33
CA SER A 228 0.92 0.40 15.65
C SER A 228 1.40 1.68 14.99
N LEU A 229 2.71 1.83 14.91
CA LEU A 229 3.38 2.95 14.25
C LEU A 229 4.39 2.39 13.24
N SER A 230 4.29 2.85 12.00
CA SER A 230 5.27 2.51 10.97
C SER A 230 5.77 3.80 10.32
N ASN A 231 7.08 3.95 10.24
CA ASN A 231 7.72 5.07 9.60
C ASN A 231 8.71 4.55 8.56
N THR A 232 8.51 4.94 7.30
CA THR A 232 9.42 4.58 6.23
C THR A 232 9.95 5.83 5.55
N ARG A 233 11.24 5.82 5.25
CA ARG A 233 11.92 6.90 4.55
C ARG A 233 12.55 6.35 3.28
N GLU A 234 12.18 6.90 2.16
CA GLU A 234 12.72 6.52 0.87
C GLU A 234 13.46 7.72 0.27
N ARG A 235 14.68 7.48 -0.18
CA ARG A 235 15.55 8.47 -0.80
C ARG A 235 16.12 7.85 -2.06
N ASN A 236 15.83 8.46 -3.19
CA ASN A 236 16.29 8.02 -4.49
C ASN A 236 17.02 9.16 -5.15
N ALA A 237 18.12 8.85 -5.83
CA ALA A 237 18.81 9.76 -6.70
C ALA A 237 19.19 9.03 -7.98
N ALA A 238 19.06 9.71 -9.12
CA ALA A 238 19.42 9.17 -10.40
C ALA A 238 20.12 10.22 -11.25
N PHE A 239 21.13 9.78 -11.98
CA PHE A 239 21.79 10.51 -13.03
C PHE A 239 21.59 9.73 -14.31
N ALA A 240 21.10 10.36 -15.36
CA ALA A 240 20.99 9.70 -16.64
C ALA A 240 21.47 10.62 -17.75
N GLY A 241 22.02 10.01 -18.78
CA GLY A 241 22.43 10.67 -19.99
C GLY A 241 22.05 9.84 -21.20
N THR A 242 21.63 10.52 -22.25
CA THR A 242 21.43 9.90 -23.56
C THR A 242 22.21 10.67 -24.61
N PHE A 243 22.77 9.97 -25.56
CA PHE A 243 23.32 10.56 -26.77
C PHE A 243 22.71 9.87 -27.99
N SER A 244 22.49 10.63 -29.02
CA SER A 244 22.09 10.15 -30.33
C SER A 244 22.89 10.89 -31.38
N TYR A 245 23.58 10.17 -32.21
CA TYR A 245 24.31 10.70 -33.34
C TYR A 245 23.84 10.03 -34.61
N SER A 246 23.47 10.82 -35.60
CA SER A 246 23.08 10.32 -36.92
C SER A 246 23.93 10.99 -38.01
N TYR A 247 24.46 10.16 -38.90
CA TYR A 247 25.19 10.61 -40.08
C TYR A 247 24.32 10.42 -41.32
N ASP A 248 24.10 11.49 -42.03
CA ASP A 248 23.40 11.56 -43.33
C ASP A 248 22.04 10.82 -43.32
N TYR A 249 21.38 10.78 -42.11
CA TYR A 249 20.14 10.01 -41.87
C TYR A 249 20.27 8.49 -42.13
N ARG A 250 21.45 8.00 -42.48
CA ARG A 250 21.73 6.60 -42.85
C ARG A 250 22.17 5.79 -41.66
N TYR A 251 23.11 6.30 -40.89
CA TYR A 251 23.73 5.62 -39.76
C TYR A 251 23.41 6.36 -38.50
N THR A 252 22.76 5.68 -37.56
CA THR A 252 22.44 6.28 -36.25
C THR A 252 23.00 5.39 -35.15
N ILE A 253 23.69 6.00 -34.20
CA ILE A 253 24.11 5.36 -32.95
C ILE A 253 23.44 6.08 -31.78
N ASN A 254 22.86 5.32 -30.88
CA ASN A 254 22.23 5.81 -29.67
C ASN A 254 22.85 5.15 -28.46
N GLY A 255 23.04 5.92 -27.40
CA GLY A 255 23.49 5.40 -26.11
C GLY A 255 22.70 6.01 -24.97
N THR A 256 22.40 5.20 -23.98
CA THR A 256 21.78 5.64 -22.73
C THR A 256 22.56 5.06 -21.58
N LEU A 257 22.88 5.90 -20.61
CA LEU A 257 23.49 5.53 -19.34
C LEU A 257 22.62 6.05 -18.22
N ARG A 258 22.28 5.20 -17.26
CA ARG A 258 21.58 5.59 -16.05
C ARG A 258 22.31 5.02 -14.84
N TYR A 259 22.57 5.85 -13.88
CA TYR A 259 23.17 5.51 -12.61
C TYR A 259 22.24 5.96 -11.50
N GLU A 260 21.58 5.00 -10.85
CA GLU A 260 20.56 5.30 -9.86
C GLU A 260 20.89 4.66 -8.52
N GLY A 261 20.58 5.38 -7.46
CA GLY A 261 20.79 4.96 -6.08
C GLY A 261 19.52 5.08 -5.25
N SER A 262 19.37 4.14 -4.32
CA SER A 262 18.26 4.14 -3.37
C SER A 262 18.73 3.66 -2.00
N ASN A 263 18.22 4.28 -0.94
CA ASN A 263 18.45 3.80 0.42
C ASN A 263 17.74 2.47 0.73
N ARG A 264 16.84 2.02 -0.15
CA ARG A 264 16.16 0.73 -0.02
C ARG A 264 17.04 -0.46 -0.42
N LEU A 265 18.15 -0.22 -1.11
CA LEU A 265 19.06 -1.26 -1.59
C LEU A 265 20.10 -1.71 -0.54
N GLY A 266 19.87 -1.46 0.75
CA GLY A 266 20.73 -1.92 1.83
C GLY A 266 21.79 -0.90 2.28
N ARG A 267 22.72 -1.31 3.15
CA ARG A 267 23.74 -0.44 3.75
C ARG A 267 24.99 -0.28 2.90
N SER A 268 25.32 -1.26 2.07
CA SER A 268 26.54 -1.21 1.24
C SER A 268 26.44 -0.10 0.19
N ARG A 269 27.44 0.78 0.14
CA ARG A 269 27.51 1.83 -0.89
C ARG A 269 27.52 1.24 -2.30
N LYS A 270 28.20 0.10 -2.50
CA LYS A 270 28.27 -0.57 -3.81
C LYS A 270 26.92 -1.15 -4.25
N ALA A 271 26.14 -1.67 -3.30
CA ALA A 271 24.82 -2.23 -3.61
C ALA A 271 23.73 -1.17 -3.79
N ARG A 272 23.94 0.05 -3.27
CA ARG A 272 22.95 1.13 -3.37
C ARG A 272 22.85 1.76 -4.75
N TRP A 273 23.88 1.62 -5.58
CA TRP A 273 23.97 2.27 -6.87
C TRP A 273 24.01 1.25 -7.98
N LEU A 274 23.05 1.35 -8.88
CA LEU A 274 22.84 0.42 -9.99
C LEU A 274 23.14 1.15 -11.31
N PRO A 275 24.20 0.78 -12.03
CA PRO A 275 24.41 1.24 -13.38
C PRO A 275 23.55 0.42 -14.35
N THR A 276 22.85 1.10 -15.23
CA THR A 276 22.13 0.50 -16.36
C THR A 276 22.52 1.24 -17.63
N TRP A 277 22.65 0.55 -18.73
CA TRP A 277 23.00 1.18 -19.98
C TRP A 277 22.47 0.43 -21.18
N ASN A 278 22.32 1.15 -22.26
CA ASN A 278 21.94 0.62 -23.56
C ASN A 278 22.79 1.30 -24.64
N ILE A 279 23.19 0.53 -25.64
CA ILE A 279 23.75 1.03 -26.87
C ILE A 279 23.00 0.41 -28.04
N ALA A 280 22.66 1.22 -29.03
CA ALA A 280 21.92 0.77 -30.21
C ALA A 280 22.46 1.44 -31.46
N GLY A 281 22.56 0.63 -32.53
CA GLY A 281 22.91 1.10 -33.85
C GLY A 281 21.76 0.87 -34.84
N LYS A 282 21.54 1.81 -35.72
CA LYS A 282 20.56 1.71 -36.82
C LYS A 282 21.28 2.02 -38.15
N TRP A 283 21.10 1.16 -39.14
CA TRP A 283 21.45 1.41 -40.52
C TRP A 283 20.18 1.50 -41.34
N SER A 284 19.89 2.66 -41.93
CA SER A 284 18.77 2.88 -42.83
C SER A 284 19.21 2.53 -44.24
N ILE A 285 19.03 1.27 -44.62
CA ILE A 285 19.46 0.70 -45.92
C ILE A 285 18.70 1.34 -47.06
N ASP A 286 17.45 1.72 -46.82
CA ASP A 286 16.57 2.42 -47.76
C ASP A 286 17.09 3.79 -48.22
N GLN A 287 18.04 4.36 -47.48
CA GLN A 287 18.68 5.64 -47.82
C GLN A 287 19.98 5.47 -48.63
N GLU A 288 20.40 4.25 -48.88
CA GLU A 288 21.61 3.97 -49.66
C GLU A 288 21.30 4.02 -51.18
N SER A 289 22.27 4.44 -51.93
CA SER A 289 22.12 4.56 -53.39
C SER A 289 21.89 3.22 -54.11
N PHE A 290 22.45 2.13 -53.56
CA PHE A 290 22.21 0.79 -54.07
C PHE A 290 20.79 0.26 -53.85
N PHE A 291 20.02 0.85 -52.97
CA PHE A 291 18.64 0.47 -52.68
C PHE A 291 17.62 1.04 -53.66
N GLU A 292 18.02 2.03 -54.44
CA GLU A 292 17.14 2.76 -55.36
C GLU A 292 16.33 1.83 -56.32
N PRO A 293 16.91 0.76 -56.89
CA PRO A 293 16.14 -0.18 -57.72
C PRO A 293 15.09 -0.99 -56.96
N LEU A 294 15.23 -1.11 -55.65
CA LEU A 294 14.32 -1.88 -54.77
C LEU A 294 13.15 -1.05 -54.20
N ARG A 295 13.21 0.27 -54.33
CA ARG A 295 12.16 1.18 -53.81
C ARG A 295 10.75 0.91 -54.30
N PRO A 296 10.52 0.45 -55.58
CA PRO A 296 9.16 0.11 -55.99
C PRO A 296 8.53 -1.05 -55.24
N ALA A 297 9.37 -1.96 -54.70
CA ALA A 297 8.92 -3.15 -53.97
C ALA A 297 8.96 -2.94 -52.45
N PHE A 298 9.91 -2.14 -51.95
CA PHE A 298 10.09 -1.88 -50.50
C PHE A 298 10.17 -0.39 -50.21
N SER A 299 9.23 0.11 -49.45
CA SER A 299 9.17 1.54 -49.05
C SER A 299 10.23 1.92 -48.02
N SER A 300 10.63 1.00 -47.14
CA SER A 300 11.69 1.21 -46.16
C SER A 300 12.36 -0.10 -45.76
N LEU A 301 13.66 -0.03 -45.51
CA LEU A 301 14.46 -1.14 -44.98
C LEU A 301 15.52 -0.59 -44.04
N ALA A 302 15.50 -1.04 -42.77
CA ALA A 302 16.51 -0.65 -41.79
C ALA A 302 16.94 -1.85 -40.92
N LEU A 303 18.22 -1.94 -40.67
CA LEU A 303 18.82 -2.88 -39.73
C LEU A 303 19.03 -2.18 -38.41
N ARG A 304 18.61 -2.79 -37.28
CA ARG A 304 18.83 -2.29 -35.95
C ARG A 304 19.43 -3.36 -35.05
N LEU A 305 20.44 -2.99 -34.31
CA LEU A 305 21.08 -3.80 -33.28
C LEU A 305 21.09 -3.04 -31.99
N SER A 306 20.82 -3.70 -30.88
CA SER A 306 20.93 -3.10 -29.56
C SER A 306 21.47 -4.11 -28.55
N TYR A 307 22.24 -3.59 -27.60
CA TYR A 307 22.73 -4.35 -26.46
C TYR A 307 22.53 -3.52 -25.19
N SER A 308 22.01 -4.15 -24.14
CA SER A 308 21.68 -3.44 -22.92
C SER A 308 22.04 -4.25 -21.67
N LEU A 309 22.41 -3.53 -20.62
CA LEU A 309 22.49 -4.02 -19.25
C LEU A 309 21.38 -3.37 -18.47
N THR A 310 20.47 -4.21 -17.98
CA THR A 310 19.37 -3.80 -17.10
C THR A 310 19.61 -4.34 -15.70
N ALA A 311 19.14 -3.62 -14.71
CA ALA A 311 19.21 -4.03 -13.32
C ALA A 311 17.83 -3.87 -12.69
N ASP A 312 17.40 -4.89 -11.96
CA ASP A 312 16.18 -4.84 -11.15
C ASP A 312 16.57 -4.64 -9.68
N ARG A 313 15.84 -3.78 -9.00
CA ARG A 313 16.01 -3.56 -7.56
C ARG A 313 15.54 -4.74 -6.72
N GLY A 314 14.73 -5.62 -7.28
CA GLY A 314 14.10 -6.72 -6.57
C GLY A 314 13.15 -6.26 -5.46
N PRO A 315 12.48 -7.19 -4.81
CA PRO A 315 11.67 -6.88 -3.64
C PRO A 315 12.56 -6.44 -2.47
N THR A 316 12.05 -5.52 -1.67
CA THR A 316 12.80 -4.86 -0.57
C THR A 316 13.34 -5.83 0.48
N TRP A 317 12.69 -6.99 0.64
CA TRP A 317 13.11 -8.03 1.59
C TRP A 317 14.34 -8.84 1.12
N VAL A 318 14.57 -8.93 -0.18
CA VAL A 318 15.75 -9.64 -0.75
C VAL A 318 17.03 -8.83 -0.59
N ASN A 319 16.92 -7.51 -0.68
CA ASN A 319 18.08 -6.61 -0.70
C ASN A 319 18.46 -6.08 0.70
N ASN A 320 17.65 -6.36 1.70
CA ASN A 320 17.89 -5.95 3.07
C ASN A 320 18.55 -7.09 3.87
N SER A 321 19.85 -7.15 3.83
CA SER A 321 20.63 -7.95 4.79
C SER A 321 20.71 -7.27 6.18
N THR A 322 19.66 -6.58 6.60
CA THR A 322 19.58 -5.98 7.92
C THR A 322 18.78 -6.89 8.84
N ALA A 323 19.37 -7.32 9.92
CA ALA A 323 18.65 -7.93 11.03
C ALA A 323 17.54 -6.99 11.49
N THR A 324 16.30 -7.47 11.49
CA THR A 324 15.17 -6.72 12.03
C THR A 324 14.93 -7.19 13.44
N ILE A 325 15.05 -6.28 14.39
CA ILE A 325 14.74 -6.59 15.79
C ILE A 325 13.23 -6.45 15.94
N TYR A 326 12.56 -7.56 16.16
CA TYR A 326 11.16 -7.55 16.58
C TYR A 326 11.14 -7.64 18.10
N PRO A 327 10.61 -6.63 18.81
CA PRO A 327 10.33 -6.81 20.21
C PRO A 327 9.26 -7.90 20.31
N LEU A 328 9.63 -9.05 20.87
CA LEU A 328 8.63 -9.99 21.33
C LEU A 328 7.86 -9.32 22.46
N ASN A 329 6.57 -9.60 22.53
CA ASN A 329 5.79 -9.21 23.67
C ASN A 329 6.52 -9.69 24.95
N PRO A 330 6.90 -8.78 25.88
CA PRO A 330 7.62 -9.14 27.08
C PRO A 330 6.81 -10.06 28.01
N TRP A 331 5.52 -10.19 27.74
CA TRP A 331 4.60 -10.97 28.55
C TRP A 331 4.19 -12.24 27.81
N ARG A 332 4.65 -13.38 28.28
CA ARG A 332 4.26 -14.67 27.76
C ARG A 332 3.90 -15.59 28.93
N GLY A 333 2.60 -15.79 29.14
CA GLY A 333 2.13 -16.49 30.34
C GLY A 333 2.30 -15.63 31.60
N ALA A 334 1.76 -16.05 32.71
CA ALA A 334 1.68 -15.28 33.94
C ALA A 334 3.04 -14.91 34.58
N THR A 335 4.16 -15.43 34.11
CA THR A 335 5.43 -15.34 34.86
C THR A 335 6.70 -15.11 34.01
N GLU A 336 6.66 -15.12 32.69
CA GLU A 336 7.89 -14.96 31.89
C GLU A 336 7.96 -13.62 31.16
N ILE A 337 8.88 -12.76 31.61
CA ILE A 337 9.35 -11.62 30.85
C ILE A 337 10.45 -12.10 29.92
N ARG A 338 10.29 -11.90 28.61
CA ARG A 338 11.31 -12.22 27.61
C ARG A 338 12.01 -10.98 27.10
N GLU A 339 13.30 -11.10 26.89
CA GLU A 339 14.07 -10.07 26.21
C GLU A 339 13.68 -9.96 24.72
N PRO A 340 13.82 -8.78 24.12
CA PRO A 340 13.61 -8.60 22.68
C PRO A 340 14.46 -9.59 21.88
N ALA A 341 13.84 -10.37 21.04
CA ALA A 341 14.55 -11.30 20.17
C ALA A 341 14.92 -10.68 18.84
N LEU A 342 16.06 -11.09 18.33
CA LEU A 342 16.52 -10.75 16.98
C LEU A 342 15.94 -11.78 16.02
N SER A 343 15.09 -11.34 15.09
CA SER A 343 14.64 -12.14 13.96
C SER A 343 15.44 -11.73 12.73
N ILE A 344 16.07 -12.68 12.09
CA ILE A 344 16.87 -12.51 10.86
C ILE A 344 16.00 -12.93 9.67
#